data_507bb88f5cd1805893239c7ed3040a94
#
_entry.id   507bb88f5cd1805893239c7ed3040a94
#
_cell.length_a   1.000
_cell.length_b   1.000
_cell.length_c   1.000
_cell.angle_alpha   90.00
_cell.angle_beta   90.00
_cell.angle_gamma   90.00
#
_symmetry.space_group_name_H-M   'P 1'
#
loop_
_entity.id
_entity.type
_entity.pdbx_description
1 polymer ?
#
loop_
_entity_poly.entity_id
_entity_poly.type
_entity_poly.pdbx_seq_one_letter_code
_entity_poly.pdbx_strand_id
1 'polypeptide(L)'
;MRLTPQSIGGLYLVETDSHADDRGVFRRSYCQHEFARHNVEFEVCQSNISLNPKRHTLRGFHYQTAPSREKKLISIAAGEV
;
A
#
# COMPACT_ATOMS: atom_id res chain seq x y z
N MET A 1 4.10 1.50 12.27
CA MET A 1 3.05 1.08 11.29
C MET A 1 2.05 0.18 11.96
N ARG A 2 0.80 0.26 11.58
CA ARG A 2 -0.28 -0.61 12.06
C ARG A 2 -0.93 -1.29 10.86
N LEU A 3 -1.04 -2.60 10.90
CA LEU A 3 -1.68 -3.43 9.88
C LEU A 3 -2.95 -4.03 10.47
N THR A 4 -4.10 -3.54 10.05
CA THR A 4 -5.40 -3.97 10.55
C THR A 4 -6.05 -4.92 9.54
N PRO A 5 -6.25 -6.21 9.91
CA PRO A 5 -6.94 -7.15 9.04
C PRO A 5 -8.35 -6.65 8.68
N GLN A 6 -8.75 -6.89 7.45
CA GLN A 6 -10.08 -6.55 6.95
C GLN A 6 -10.95 -7.79 6.80
N SER A 7 -12.20 -7.62 6.40
CA SER A 7 -13.17 -8.72 6.23
C SER A 7 -12.78 -9.76 5.18
N ILE A 8 -11.93 -9.39 4.23
CA ILE A 8 -11.40 -10.30 3.22
C ILE A 8 -10.07 -10.87 3.72
N GLY A 9 -9.94 -12.20 3.76
CA GLY A 9 -8.72 -12.86 4.20
C GLY A 9 -7.49 -12.42 3.39
N GLY A 10 -6.45 -12.02 4.10
CA GLY A 10 -5.21 -11.51 3.49
C GLY A 10 -5.24 -10.03 3.09
N LEU A 11 -6.36 -9.34 3.27
CA LEU A 11 -6.47 -7.90 3.07
C LEU A 11 -6.19 -7.16 4.37
N TYR A 12 -5.33 -6.15 4.32
CA TYR A 12 -4.98 -5.29 5.46
C TYR A 12 -5.10 -3.82 5.10
N LEU A 13 -5.61 -3.04 6.05
CA LEU A 13 -5.43 -1.60 6.05
C LEU A 13 -4.08 -1.30 6.71
N VAL A 14 -3.21 -0.58 5.99
CA VAL A 14 -1.88 -0.19 6.49
C VAL A 14 -1.90 1.28 6.85
N GLU A 15 -1.75 1.57 8.12
CA GLU A 15 -1.67 2.93 8.65
C GLU A 15 -0.24 3.23 9.08
N THR A 16 0.27 4.38 8.70
CA THR A 16 1.63 4.81 9.00
C THR A 16 1.63 6.07 9.86
N ASP A 17 2.53 6.08 10.83
CA ASP A 17 2.74 7.28 11.63
C ASP A 17 3.39 8.36 10.78
N SER A 18 2.96 9.60 10.97
CA SER A 18 3.50 10.76 10.30
C SER A 18 4.15 11.69 11.30
N HIS A 19 5.27 12.29 10.90
CA HIS A 19 6.01 13.30 11.65
C HIS A 19 5.95 14.62 10.89
N ALA A 20 5.35 15.63 11.49
CA ALA A 20 5.21 16.95 10.91
C ALA A 20 6.16 17.93 11.60
N ASP A 21 6.80 18.80 10.82
CA ASP A 21 7.59 19.95 11.27
C ASP A 21 7.43 21.12 10.28
N ASP A 22 8.22 22.18 10.45
CA ASP A 22 8.16 23.39 9.62
C ASP A 22 8.45 23.10 8.12
N ARG A 23 9.08 21.97 7.80
CA ARG A 23 9.43 21.56 6.44
C ARG A 23 8.33 20.74 5.77
N GLY A 24 7.32 20.27 6.54
CA GLY A 24 6.21 19.46 6.04
C GLY A 24 6.04 18.16 6.83
N VAL A 25 5.63 17.09 6.14
CA VAL A 25 5.30 15.81 6.76
C VAL A 25 6.18 14.70 6.19
N PHE A 26 6.77 13.95 7.08
CA PHE A 26 7.50 12.72 6.75
C PHE A 26 6.74 11.51 7.30
N ARG A 27 6.57 10.49 6.48
CA ARG A 27 6.01 9.19 6.89
C ARG A 27 6.69 8.04 6.17
N ARG A 28 6.77 6.91 6.86
CA ARG A 28 7.27 5.68 6.26
C ARG A 28 6.18 5.05 5.39
N SER A 29 6.47 4.79 4.13
CA SER A 29 5.50 4.15 3.22
C SER A 29 5.51 2.62 3.32
N TYR A 30 6.68 2.03 3.61
CA TYR A 30 6.87 0.59 3.74
C TYR A 30 8.04 0.26 4.67
N CYS A 31 7.95 -0.85 5.39
CA CYS A 31 9.03 -1.41 6.16
C CYS A 31 8.85 -2.93 6.32
N GLN A 32 9.77 -3.69 5.73
CA GLN A 32 9.76 -5.16 5.76
C GLN A 32 9.69 -5.70 7.19
N HIS A 33 10.49 -5.13 8.12
CA HIS A 33 10.51 -5.58 9.50
C HIS A 33 9.19 -5.33 10.23
N GLU A 34 8.52 -4.21 9.96
CA GLU A 34 7.23 -3.92 10.58
C GLU A 34 6.12 -4.81 10.03
N PHE A 35 6.14 -5.11 8.73
CA PHE A 35 5.24 -6.10 8.14
C PHE A 35 5.44 -7.47 8.75
N ALA A 36 6.70 -7.92 8.90
CA ALA A 36 7.02 -9.20 9.52
C ALA A 36 6.54 -9.31 10.98
N ARG A 37 6.59 -8.22 11.75
CA ARG A 37 6.04 -8.18 13.13
C ARG A 37 4.52 -8.42 13.18
N HIS A 38 3.82 -8.12 12.10
CA HIS A 38 2.39 -8.40 11.94
C HIS A 38 2.13 -9.76 11.26
N ASN A 39 3.14 -10.63 11.15
CA ASN A 39 3.10 -11.90 10.42
C ASN A 39 2.69 -11.76 8.95
N VAL A 40 3.03 -10.64 8.34
CA VAL A 40 2.83 -10.38 6.92
C VAL A 40 4.18 -10.39 6.23
N GLU A 41 4.47 -11.48 5.54
CA GLU A 41 5.63 -11.54 4.64
C GLU A 41 5.34 -10.74 3.38
N PHE A 42 6.06 -9.66 3.20
CA PHE A 42 5.94 -8.80 2.03
C PHE A 42 7.31 -8.32 1.59
N GLU A 43 7.71 -8.74 0.40
CA GLU A 43 8.96 -8.36 -0.23
C GLU A 43 8.66 -7.57 -1.51
N VAL A 44 9.25 -6.40 -1.63
CA VAL A 44 9.06 -5.54 -2.81
C VAL A 44 10.09 -5.92 -3.87
N CYS A 45 9.65 -6.57 -4.92
CA CYS A 45 10.47 -6.85 -6.11
C CYS A 45 10.22 -5.85 -7.24
N GLN A 46 9.09 -5.13 -7.22
CA GLN A 46 8.72 -4.16 -8.25
C GLN A 46 7.88 -3.05 -7.63
N SER A 47 8.11 -1.81 -8.04
CA SER A 47 7.32 -0.65 -7.65
C SER A 47 6.97 0.19 -8.87
N ASN A 48 5.72 0.63 -8.94
CA ASN A 48 5.19 1.42 -10.06
C ASN A 48 4.42 2.63 -9.52
N ILE A 49 4.39 3.71 -10.30
CA ILE A 49 3.59 4.89 -10.02
C ILE A 49 2.55 5.02 -11.14
N SER A 50 1.30 5.23 -10.76
CA SER A 50 0.22 5.53 -11.70
C SER A 50 -0.23 6.96 -11.52
N LEU A 51 -0.20 7.74 -12.59
CA LEU A 51 -0.72 9.09 -12.65
C LEU A 51 -2.03 9.08 -13.45
N ASN A 52 -3.08 9.68 -12.90
CA ASN A 52 -4.39 9.73 -13.52
C ASN A 52 -4.84 11.19 -13.61
N PRO A 53 -4.52 11.90 -14.71
CA PRO A 53 -4.77 13.33 -14.82
C PRO A 53 -6.26 13.68 -15.00
N LYS A 54 -7.07 12.70 -15.37
CA LYS A 54 -8.51 12.90 -15.59
C LYS A 54 -9.31 12.38 -14.40
N ARG A 55 -10.22 13.20 -13.90
CA ARG A 55 -11.18 12.79 -12.87
C ARG A 55 -12.03 11.62 -13.37
N HIS A 56 -12.45 10.73 -12.47
CA HIS A 56 -13.25 9.55 -12.77
C HIS A 56 -12.58 8.52 -13.69
N THR A 57 -11.26 8.52 -13.79
CA THR A 57 -10.53 7.48 -14.49
C THR A 57 -10.69 6.16 -13.74
N LEU A 58 -11.27 5.14 -14.38
CA LEU A 58 -11.37 3.80 -13.86
C LEU A 58 -10.16 2.96 -14.32
N ARG A 59 -9.44 2.38 -13.36
CA ARG A 59 -8.31 1.46 -13.61
C ARG A 59 -8.39 0.31 -12.62
N GLY A 60 -8.54 -0.89 -13.10
CA GLY A 60 -8.61 -2.11 -12.29
C GLY A 60 -9.97 -2.80 -12.39
N PHE A 61 -10.25 -3.82 -11.59
CA PHE A 61 -9.25 -4.38 -10.67
C PHE A 61 -8.24 -5.25 -11.42
N HIS A 62 -6.96 -5.17 -11.03
CA HIS A 62 -5.89 -5.99 -11.63
C HIS A 62 -5.36 -6.98 -10.59
N TYR A 63 -5.37 -8.25 -10.92
CA TYR A 63 -4.88 -9.32 -10.05
C TYR A 63 -4.28 -10.45 -10.89
N GLN A 64 -3.47 -11.27 -10.26
CA GLN A 64 -2.95 -12.48 -10.87
C GLN A 64 -3.72 -13.70 -10.38
N THR A 65 -3.94 -14.66 -11.30
CA THR A 65 -4.51 -15.96 -10.98
C THR A 65 -3.42 -17.00 -10.71
N ALA A 66 -3.78 -18.11 -10.03
CA ALA A 66 -2.87 -19.22 -9.85
C ALA A 66 -2.37 -19.77 -11.22
N PRO A 67 -1.11 -20.24 -11.30
CA PRO A 67 -0.12 -20.40 -10.24
C PRO A 67 0.59 -19.10 -9.83
N SER A 68 0.51 -18.06 -10.68
CA SER A 68 1.13 -16.76 -10.40
C SER A 68 0.29 -16.00 -9.39
N ARG A 69 0.92 -15.58 -8.29
CA ARG A 69 0.26 -14.78 -7.25
C ARG A 69 1.18 -13.66 -6.84
N GLU A 70 0.65 -12.46 -6.76
CA GLU A 70 1.38 -11.31 -6.24
C GLU A 70 0.66 -10.71 -5.03
N LYS A 71 1.44 -10.21 -4.10
CA LYS A 71 0.97 -9.33 -3.03
C LYS A 71 1.11 -7.89 -3.51
N LYS A 72 0.17 -7.03 -3.18
CA LYS A 72 0.19 -5.62 -3.59
C LYS A 72 0.09 -4.73 -2.36
N LEU A 73 0.97 -3.74 -2.27
CA LEU A 73 0.82 -2.60 -1.39
C LEU A 73 0.43 -1.40 -2.25
N ILE A 74 -0.77 -0.87 -2.01
CA ILE A 74 -1.31 0.26 -2.77
C ILE A 74 -1.41 1.44 -1.83
N SER A 75 -0.89 2.59 -2.25
CA SER A 75 -0.97 3.83 -1.49
C SER A 75 -1.35 4.99 -2.40
N ILE A 76 -2.05 5.96 -1.83
CA ILE A 76 -2.37 7.21 -2.49
C ILE A 76 -1.32 8.23 -2.09
N ALA A 77 -0.51 8.66 -3.04
CA ALA A 77 0.53 9.66 -2.81
C ALA A 77 -0.03 11.09 -2.85
N ALA A 78 -1.03 11.32 -3.72
CA ALA A 78 -1.74 12.59 -3.84
C ALA A 78 -3.13 12.36 -4.44
N GLY A 79 -4.10 13.20 -4.06
CA GLY A 79 -5.48 13.08 -4.54
C GLY A 79 -6.33 12.14 -3.69
N GLU A 80 -7.44 11.70 -4.26
CA GLU A 80 -8.45 10.83 -3.64
C GLU A 80 -8.87 9.71 -4.61
N VAL A 81 -9.25 8.56 -4.07
CA VAL A 81 -9.82 7.42 -4.79
C VAL A 81 -11.09 6.92 -4.11
#